data_215629ebe6cbde1845fcd6abf0794b02
#
_entry.id   215629ebe6cbde1845fcd6abf0794b02
#
_cell.length_a   1.000
_cell.length_b   1.000
_cell.length_c   1.000
_cell.angle_alpha   90.00
_cell.angle_beta   90.00
_cell.angle_gamma   90.00
#
_symmetry.space_group_name_H-M   'P 1'
#
loop_
_entity.id
_entity.type
_entity.pdbx_description
1 polymer ?
#
loop_
_entity_poly.entity_id
_entity_poly.type
_entity_poly.pdbx_seq_one_letter_code
_entity_poly.pdbx_strand_id
1 'polypeptide(L)'
;MNPLGFTSTALPHPFCQNTAVNAFIQLSHMRASYNNSYPSKSLFTTQNIILASIAWAVLALLYFLLFSAKIPGADGTESHPAWYVIGTNIFEALAYLSAGILCLRNWRSPQIVSGRNVWLAIGIGMLSYFLGGIFFGYTEIVLKQEPIVSLGDVFFVVTYLFLGVGMILAVASRRLNLEKWQWMIVLAIGAFGSALAWVISHQPQGADKVSEQVPSWVENIAPILSTIYIVSDVLLLIITTTLLLAFWGGRVSLSWRMIAAAAFSLYIADMWFQYATNWIPNYQSGEILEVFWVMSGVLFGMGAALEYDASLSRSRRTGGRKRA
;
A
#
# COMPACT_ATOMS: atom_id res chain seq x y z
N MET A 1 -40.69 -14.73 99.64
CA MET A 1 -41.69 -15.26 98.71
C MET A 1 -41.31 -14.84 97.33
N ASN A 2 -40.78 -15.72 96.57
CA ASN A 2 -40.81 -16.02 95.21
C ASN A 2 -40.82 -14.93 94.12
N PRO A 3 -40.40 -15.32 92.90
CA PRO A 3 -39.20 -16.02 92.40
C PRO A 3 -38.68 -15.46 91.06
N LEU A 4 -37.51 -15.97 90.72
CA LEU A 4 -37.02 -16.36 89.32
C LEU A 4 -37.19 -15.43 88.12
N GLY A 5 -36.09 -14.87 87.67
CA GLY A 5 -35.94 -14.33 86.35
C GLY A 5 -35.04 -15.21 85.50
N PHE A 6 -35.53 -15.64 84.36
CA PHE A 6 -34.79 -16.37 83.30
C PHE A 6 -34.05 -15.41 82.38
N THR A 7 -32.77 -15.64 82.23
CA THR A 7 -31.96 -15.01 81.14
C THR A 7 -32.13 -15.81 79.87
N SER A 8 -32.67 -15.19 78.84
CA SER A 8 -32.70 -15.74 77.49
C SER A 8 -31.48 -15.21 76.67
N THR A 9 -30.56 -16.10 76.34
CA THR A 9 -29.51 -15.88 75.44
C THR A 9 -30.05 -15.94 73.98
N ALA A 10 -30.12 -14.80 73.30
CA ALA A 10 -30.52 -14.74 71.95
C ALA A 10 -29.33 -15.19 71.06
N LEU A 11 -29.55 -16.27 70.30
CA LEU A 11 -28.67 -16.73 69.23
C LEU A 11 -28.68 -15.71 68.06
N PRO A 12 -27.55 -15.39 67.43
CA PRO A 12 -27.53 -14.49 66.33
C PRO A 12 -28.15 -15.15 65.07
N HIS A 13 -29.05 -14.42 64.44
CA HIS A 13 -29.75 -14.80 63.19
C HIS A 13 -28.79 -15.10 62.07
N PRO A 14 -28.98 -16.16 61.25
CA PRO A 14 -28.12 -16.54 60.12
C PRO A 14 -28.21 -15.59 58.89
N PHE A 15 -28.96 -14.51 58.99
CA PHE A 15 -29.22 -13.58 57.88
C PHE A 15 -28.07 -12.62 57.62
N CYS A 16 -27.17 -12.38 58.59
CA CYS A 16 -26.04 -11.42 58.37
C CYS A 16 -24.80 -12.02 57.69
N GLN A 17 -24.64 -13.34 57.73
CA GLN A 17 -23.46 -13.98 57.09
C GLN A 17 -23.54 -14.06 55.56
N ASN A 18 -24.75 -14.23 55.01
CA ASN A 18 -24.93 -14.34 53.56
C ASN A 18 -24.73 -13.01 52.82
N THR A 19 -24.97 -11.87 53.46
CA THR A 19 -24.80 -10.55 52.83
C THR A 19 -23.32 -10.17 52.66
N ALA A 20 -22.48 -10.52 53.62
CA ALA A 20 -21.04 -10.24 53.55
C ALA A 20 -20.32 -11.13 52.54
N VAL A 21 -20.71 -12.40 52.43
CA VAL A 21 -20.16 -13.35 51.46
C VAL A 21 -20.58 -12.96 50.05
N ASN A 22 -21.83 -12.57 49.82
CA ASN A 22 -22.32 -12.11 48.53
C ASN A 22 -21.67 -10.77 48.10
N ALA A 23 -21.43 -9.85 49.02
CA ALA A 23 -20.70 -8.61 48.77
C ALA A 23 -19.22 -8.88 48.39
N PHE A 24 -18.58 -9.85 49.05
CA PHE A 24 -17.21 -10.24 48.74
C PHE A 24 -17.08 -10.93 47.37
N ILE A 25 -18.05 -11.76 47.00
CA ILE A 25 -18.14 -12.41 45.67
C ILE A 25 -18.40 -11.37 44.58
N GLN A 26 -19.29 -10.40 44.81
CA GLN A 26 -19.52 -9.30 43.86
C GLN A 26 -18.29 -8.40 43.69
N LEU A 27 -17.58 -8.09 44.78
CA LEU A 27 -16.33 -7.33 44.71
C LEU A 27 -15.22 -8.10 44.00
N SER A 28 -15.12 -9.41 44.19
CA SER A 28 -14.17 -10.25 43.45
C SER A 28 -14.50 -10.34 41.96
N HIS A 29 -15.78 -10.44 41.60
CA HIS A 29 -16.22 -10.39 40.19
C HIS A 29 -16.02 -9.01 39.57
N MET A 30 -16.27 -7.91 40.30
CA MET A 30 -15.95 -6.56 39.81
C MET A 30 -14.45 -6.34 39.65
N ARG A 31 -13.62 -6.87 40.57
CA ARG A 31 -12.16 -6.79 40.47
C ARG A 31 -11.58 -7.64 39.35
N ALA A 32 -12.15 -8.81 39.10
CA ALA A 32 -11.81 -9.67 37.96
C ALA A 32 -12.22 -9.02 36.60
N SER A 33 -13.39 -8.35 36.57
CA SER A 33 -13.85 -7.60 35.39
C SER A 33 -13.02 -6.35 35.12
N TYR A 34 -12.52 -5.69 36.17
CA TYR A 34 -11.66 -4.50 36.04
C TYR A 34 -10.24 -4.86 35.55
N ASN A 35 -9.70 -6.01 35.96
CA ASN A 35 -8.38 -6.48 35.50
C ASN A 35 -8.37 -7.03 34.06
N ASN A 36 -9.53 -7.37 33.47
CA ASN A 36 -9.64 -7.86 32.09
C ASN A 36 -9.88 -6.75 31.07
N SER A 37 -9.86 -5.47 31.44
CA SER A 37 -10.26 -4.35 30.60
C SER A 37 -9.08 -3.51 30.04
N TYR A 38 -7.83 -3.93 30.21
CA TYR A 38 -6.75 -3.36 29.42
C TYR A 38 -6.60 -4.21 28.15
N PRO A 39 -7.11 -3.77 26.98
CA PRO A 39 -6.71 -4.41 25.74
C PRO A 39 -5.20 -4.21 25.64
N SER A 40 -4.46 -5.30 25.56
CA SER A 40 -3.05 -5.24 25.18
C SER A 40 -2.99 -4.36 23.95
N LYS A 41 -2.32 -3.20 24.03
CA LYS A 41 -2.14 -2.30 22.89
C LYS A 41 -1.35 -3.09 21.88
N SER A 42 -2.03 -3.75 20.94
CA SER A 42 -1.38 -4.40 19.83
C SER A 42 -0.54 -3.35 19.12
N LEU A 43 0.76 -3.59 19.00
CA LEU A 43 1.68 -2.73 18.24
C LEU A 43 1.21 -2.52 16.80
N PHE A 44 0.43 -3.47 16.28
CA PHE A 44 -0.15 -3.46 14.93
C PHE A 44 -1.56 -2.84 14.87
N THR A 45 -1.78 -1.73 15.56
CA THR A 45 -3.00 -0.94 15.33
C THR A 45 -2.92 -0.28 13.96
N THR A 46 -4.06 -0.09 13.30
CA THR A 46 -4.13 0.62 12.01
C THR A 46 -3.48 2.00 12.09
N GLN A 47 -3.65 2.70 13.20
CA GLN A 47 -3.02 4.00 13.42
C GLN A 47 -1.49 3.92 13.41
N ASN A 48 -0.90 2.93 14.09
CA ASN A 48 0.55 2.75 14.11
C ASN A 48 1.09 2.38 12.72
N ILE A 49 0.37 1.56 11.96
CA ILE A 49 0.73 1.21 10.59
C ILE A 49 0.76 2.47 9.72
N ILE A 50 -0.28 3.32 9.80
CA ILE A 50 -0.35 4.57 9.03
C ILE A 50 0.79 5.52 9.42
N LEU A 51 1.04 5.71 10.71
CA LEU A 51 2.14 6.58 11.17
C LEU A 51 3.51 6.05 10.71
N ALA A 52 3.74 4.74 10.82
CA ALA A 52 4.97 4.12 10.32
C ALA A 52 5.12 4.28 8.79
N SER A 53 4.03 4.13 8.05
CA SER A 53 4.00 4.34 6.60
C SER A 53 4.33 5.79 6.21
N ILE A 54 3.75 6.77 6.92
CA ILE A 54 4.05 8.20 6.71
C ILE A 54 5.52 8.47 7.05
N ALA A 55 6.01 7.97 8.18
CA ALA A 55 7.41 8.14 8.56
C ALA A 55 8.36 7.53 7.51
N TRP A 56 8.04 6.35 6.97
CA TRP A 56 8.81 5.71 5.91
C TRP A 56 8.85 6.55 4.65
N ALA A 57 7.70 7.07 4.20
CA ALA A 57 7.59 7.94 3.04
C ALA A 57 8.40 9.24 3.19
N VAL A 58 8.33 9.86 4.39
CA VAL A 58 9.10 11.08 4.69
C VAL A 58 10.60 10.79 4.72
N LEU A 59 11.01 9.68 5.33
CA LEU A 59 12.42 9.27 5.35
C LEU A 59 12.95 8.98 3.95
N ALA A 60 12.17 8.30 3.11
CA ALA A 60 12.52 8.09 1.71
C ALA A 60 12.69 9.41 0.97
N LEU A 61 11.71 10.32 1.09
CA LEU A 61 11.78 11.63 0.46
C LEU A 61 13.03 12.42 0.90
N LEU A 62 13.31 12.43 2.19
CA LEU A 62 14.52 13.09 2.71
C LEU A 62 15.79 12.41 2.20
N TYR A 63 15.80 11.08 2.09
CA TYR A 63 16.94 10.35 1.56
C TYR A 63 17.22 10.73 0.10
N PHE A 64 16.21 10.74 -0.75
CA PHE A 64 16.33 11.20 -2.13
C PHE A 64 16.76 12.67 -2.22
N LEU A 65 16.17 13.57 -1.43
CA LEU A 65 16.49 15.00 -1.46
C LEU A 65 17.93 15.30 -1.00
N LEU A 66 18.43 14.61 0.01
CA LEU A 66 19.71 14.92 0.63
C LEU A 66 20.90 14.23 -0.05
N PHE A 67 20.68 13.08 -0.69
CA PHE A 67 21.77 12.22 -1.14
C PHE A 67 21.78 11.90 -2.64
N SER A 68 20.85 12.47 -3.44
CA SER A 68 20.79 12.26 -4.90
C SER A 68 21.90 12.95 -5.69
N ALA A 69 22.83 13.61 -5.03
CA ALA A 69 23.95 14.26 -5.74
C ALA A 69 24.88 13.22 -6.36
N LYS A 70 25.15 13.36 -7.66
CA LYS A 70 26.16 12.57 -8.37
C LYS A 70 27.57 13.00 -7.95
N ILE A 71 28.48 12.06 -7.89
CA ILE A 71 29.89 12.30 -7.59
C ILE A 71 30.73 11.99 -8.81
N PRO A 72 31.78 12.82 -9.10
CA PRO A 72 32.67 12.55 -10.21
C PRO A 72 33.48 11.28 -9.97
N GLY A 73 33.43 10.36 -10.92
CA GLY A 73 34.30 9.17 -10.95
C GLY A 73 35.73 9.51 -11.42
N ALA A 74 36.64 8.55 -11.28
CA ALA A 74 38.04 8.70 -11.68
C ALA A 74 38.21 8.87 -13.22
N ASP A 75 37.22 8.45 -13.97
CA ASP A 75 37.13 8.52 -15.44
C ASP A 75 36.44 9.79 -15.95
N GLY A 76 36.04 10.70 -15.04
CA GLY A 76 35.32 11.92 -15.36
C GLY A 76 33.82 11.75 -15.59
N THR A 77 33.28 10.54 -15.42
CA THR A 77 31.84 10.32 -15.46
C THR A 77 31.23 10.62 -14.08
N GLU A 78 30.07 11.26 -14.06
CA GLU A 78 29.32 11.51 -12.83
C GLU A 78 28.37 10.34 -12.56
N SER A 79 28.40 9.75 -11.38
CA SER A 79 27.53 8.64 -10.99
C SER A 79 27.02 8.75 -9.57
N HIS A 80 25.88 8.09 -9.29
CA HIS A 80 25.40 7.96 -7.92
C HIS A 80 26.28 7.01 -7.11
N PRO A 81 26.57 7.32 -5.84
CA PRO A 81 27.28 6.39 -4.94
C PRO A 81 26.52 5.07 -4.81
N ALA A 82 27.22 3.93 -4.83
CA ALA A 82 26.59 2.61 -4.71
C ALA A 82 25.72 2.45 -3.44
N TRP A 83 26.15 3.05 -2.32
CA TRP A 83 25.35 3.02 -1.08
C TRP A 83 24.01 3.76 -1.22
N TYR A 84 23.97 4.82 -2.06
CA TYR A 84 22.75 5.56 -2.33
C TYR A 84 21.76 4.72 -3.14
N VAL A 85 22.22 4.11 -4.23
CA VAL A 85 21.42 3.21 -5.06
C VAL A 85 20.89 2.01 -4.24
N ILE A 86 21.72 1.41 -3.39
CA ILE A 86 21.28 0.35 -2.47
C ILE A 86 20.17 0.86 -1.53
N GLY A 87 20.33 2.06 -1.00
CA GLY A 87 19.34 2.65 -0.10
C GLY A 87 17.99 2.92 -0.77
N THR A 88 17.97 3.46 -2.01
CA THR A 88 16.73 3.68 -2.77
C THR A 88 16.01 2.35 -3.02
N ASN A 89 16.73 1.32 -3.45
CA ASN A 89 16.20 -0.03 -3.64
C ASN A 89 15.62 -0.63 -2.34
N ILE A 90 16.25 -0.41 -1.18
CA ILE A 90 15.74 -0.87 0.13
C ILE A 90 14.44 -0.13 0.48
N PHE A 91 14.40 1.20 0.31
CA PHE A 91 13.17 1.97 0.59
C PHE A 91 11.99 1.47 -0.24
N GLU A 92 12.22 1.21 -1.51
CA GLU A 92 11.21 0.73 -2.44
C GLU A 92 10.78 -0.71 -2.13
N ALA A 93 11.72 -1.63 -1.99
CA ALA A 93 11.46 -3.04 -1.68
C ALA A 93 10.62 -3.20 -0.40
N LEU A 94 10.97 -2.50 0.68
CA LEU A 94 10.23 -2.59 1.94
C LEU A 94 8.83 -1.96 1.84
N ALA A 95 8.63 -0.93 1.04
CA ALA A 95 7.32 -0.34 0.79
C ALA A 95 6.39 -1.35 0.11
N TYR A 96 6.82 -1.97 -0.98
CA TYR A 96 6.02 -2.96 -1.72
C TYR A 96 5.83 -4.28 -0.98
N LEU A 97 6.84 -4.77 -0.28
CA LEU A 97 6.71 -5.96 0.58
C LEU A 97 5.67 -5.75 1.68
N SER A 98 5.74 -4.61 2.37
CA SER A 98 4.78 -4.28 3.43
C SER A 98 3.35 -4.13 2.88
N ALA A 99 3.18 -3.48 1.73
CA ALA A 99 1.90 -3.37 1.03
C ALA A 99 1.34 -4.75 0.67
N GLY A 100 2.15 -5.63 0.10
CA GLY A 100 1.77 -7.01 -0.23
C GLY A 100 1.29 -7.79 0.99
N ILE A 101 2.03 -7.74 2.10
CA ILE A 101 1.66 -8.41 3.36
C ILE A 101 0.30 -7.87 3.89
N LEU A 102 0.10 -6.55 3.87
CA LEU A 102 -1.15 -5.93 4.33
C LEU A 102 -2.34 -6.31 3.42
N CYS A 103 -2.14 -6.39 2.11
CA CYS A 103 -3.15 -6.87 1.17
C CYS A 103 -3.49 -8.34 1.40
N LEU A 104 -2.51 -9.23 1.63
CA LEU A 104 -2.74 -10.62 1.95
C LEU A 104 -3.45 -10.81 3.30
N ARG A 105 -3.20 -9.93 4.29
CA ARG A 105 -3.98 -9.88 5.53
C ARG A 105 -5.46 -9.60 5.25
N ASN A 106 -5.76 -8.65 4.34
CA ASN A 106 -7.13 -8.36 3.93
C ASN A 106 -7.77 -9.55 3.24
N TRP A 107 -7.07 -10.22 2.33
CA TRP A 107 -7.57 -11.44 1.67
C TRP A 107 -7.96 -12.53 2.66
N ARG A 108 -7.18 -12.73 3.73
CA ARG A 108 -7.47 -13.72 4.78
C ARG A 108 -8.65 -13.34 5.66
N SER A 109 -9.05 -12.08 5.70
CA SER A 109 -10.16 -11.61 6.53
C SER A 109 -11.52 -11.84 5.86
N PRO A 110 -12.45 -12.61 6.47
CA PRO A 110 -13.77 -12.87 5.89
C PRO A 110 -14.68 -11.64 5.91
N GLN A 111 -14.30 -10.57 6.60
CA GLN A 111 -15.13 -9.40 6.88
C GLN A 111 -14.86 -8.22 5.93
N ILE A 112 -13.94 -8.38 4.98
CA ILE A 112 -13.55 -7.33 4.05
C ILE A 112 -14.72 -6.90 3.15
N VAL A 113 -14.95 -5.58 3.09
CA VAL A 113 -16.12 -4.97 2.42
C VAL A 113 -15.97 -4.98 0.89
N SER A 114 -14.79 -4.68 0.38
CA SER A 114 -14.53 -4.58 -1.07
C SER A 114 -14.29 -5.91 -1.77
N GLY A 115 -14.28 -7.03 -1.02
CA GLY A 115 -14.08 -8.36 -1.55
C GLY A 115 -12.65 -8.89 -1.37
N ARG A 116 -12.56 -10.16 -0.94
CA ARG A 116 -11.27 -10.80 -0.63
C ARG A 116 -10.37 -10.93 -1.85
N ASN A 117 -10.95 -11.31 -3.01
CA ASN A 117 -10.19 -11.54 -4.23
C ASN A 117 -9.58 -10.25 -4.81
N VAL A 118 -10.19 -9.10 -4.55
CA VAL A 118 -9.62 -7.78 -4.88
C VAL A 118 -8.26 -7.63 -4.19
N TRP A 119 -8.22 -7.89 -2.88
CA TRP A 119 -7.00 -7.74 -2.08
C TRP A 119 -5.98 -8.84 -2.34
N LEU A 120 -6.42 -10.04 -2.76
CA LEU A 120 -5.50 -11.08 -3.24
C LEU A 120 -4.78 -10.62 -4.50
N ALA A 121 -5.52 -10.12 -5.48
CA ALA A 121 -4.95 -9.64 -6.74
C ALA A 121 -3.97 -8.48 -6.51
N ILE A 122 -4.40 -7.42 -5.79
CA ILE A 122 -3.51 -6.30 -5.46
C ILE A 122 -2.27 -6.80 -4.69
N GLY A 123 -2.44 -7.73 -3.74
CA GLY A 123 -1.34 -8.28 -2.95
C GLY A 123 -0.34 -9.07 -3.79
N ILE A 124 -0.80 -9.88 -4.74
CA ILE A 124 0.09 -10.57 -5.70
C ILE A 124 0.83 -9.53 -6.55
N GLY A 125 0.15 -8.49 -7.03
CA GLY A 125 0.78 -7.39 -7.75
C GLY A 125 1.90 -6.73 -6.95
N MET A 126 1.64 -6.36 -5.69
CA MET A 126 2.65 -5.74 -4.82
C MET A 126 3.86 -6.64 -4.56
N LEU A 127 3.64 -7.95 -4.34
CA LEU A 127 4.73 -8.90 -4.15
C LEU A 127 5.50 -9.17 -5.44
N SER A 128 4.82 -9.14 -6.58
CA SER A 128 5.49 -9.21 -7.89
C SER A 128 6.38 -8.00 -8.11
N TYR A 129 5.89 -6.80 -7.81
CA TYR A 129 6.70 -5.58 -7.90
C TYR A 129 7.95 -5.66 -7.01
N PHE A 130 7.78 -6.10 -5.76
CA PHE A 130 8.91 -6.35 -4.85
C PHE A 130 9.95 -7.30 -5.44
N LEU A 131 9.52 -8.43 -6.04
CA LEU A 131 10.42 -9.37 -6.69
C LEU A 131 11.09 -8.74 -7.93
N GLY A 132 10.34 -8.01 -8.73
CA GLY A 132 10.87 -7.27 -9.88
C GLY A 132 11.98 -6.31 -9.48
N GLY A 133 11.76 -5.52 -8.42
CA GLY A 133 12.76 -4.60 -7.85
C GLY A 133 14.03 -5.31 -7.36
N ILE A 134 13.90 -6.50 -6.73
CA ILE A 134 15.06 -7.30 -6.32
C ILE A 134 15.89 -7.75 -7.54
N PHE A 135 15.26 -8.25 -8.60
CA PHE A 135 15.97 -8.68 -9.80
C PHE A 135 16.59 -7.49 -10.55
N PHE A 136 15.87 -6.37 -10.65
CA PHE A 136 16.38 -5.16 -11.25
C PHE A 136 17.58 -4.62 -10.46
N GLY A 137 17.45 -4.45 -9.15
CA GLY A 137 18.53 -3.98 -8.28
C GLY A 137 19.74 -4.93 -8.26
N TYR A 138 19.53 -6.25 -8.41
CA TYR A 138 20.63 -7.19 -8.56
C TYR A 138 21.43 -6.92 -9.84
N THR A 139 20.78 -6.69 -10.97
CA THR A 139 21.48 -6.38 -12.24
C THR A 139 22.20 -5.03 -12.16
N GLU A 140 21.60 -4.03 -11.57
CA GLU A 140 22.17 -2.70 -11.41
C GLU A 140 23.36 -2.69 -10.44
N ILE A 141 23.21 -3.28 -9.23
CA ILE A 141 24.20 -3.18 -8.16
C ILE A 141 25.32 -4.21 -8.32
N VAL A 142 24.98 -5.47 -8.65
CA VAL A 142 25.93 -6.58 -8.68
C VAL A 142 26.58 -6.72 -10.06
N LEU A 143 25.79 -6.67 -11.12
CA LEU A 143 26.29 -6.80 -12.47
C LEU A 143 26.79 -5.47 -13.04
N LYS A 144 26.50 -4.35 -12.36
CA LYS A 144 26.86 -2.97 -12.78
C LYS A 144 26.43 -2.68 -14.23
N GLN A 145 25.26 -3.15 -14.58
CA GLN A 145 24.64 -2.96 -15.87
C GLN A 145 23.29 -2.26 -15.65
N GLU A 146 22.99 -1.25 -16.44
CA GLU A 146 21.64 -0.70 -16.55
C GLU A 146 20.89 -1.48 -17.63
N PRO A 147 20.15 -2.54 -17.28
CA PRO A 147 19.59 -3.43 -18.27
C PRO A 147 18.42 -2.74 -18.99
N ILE A 148 18.47 -2.68 -20.32
CA ILE A 148 17.33 -2.25 -21.14
C ILE A 148 16.15 -3.20 -20.95
N VAL A 149 16.42 -4.50 -20.74
CA VAL A 149 15.47 -5.56 -20.41
C VAL A 149 16.08 -6.48 -19.36
N SER A 150 15.38 -6.68 -18.27
CA SER A 150 15.81 -7.51 -17.13
C SER A 150 14.80 -8.62 -16.82
N LEU A 151 15.20 -9.59 -16.01
CA LEU A 151 14.27 -10.57 -15.45
C LEU A 151 13.21 -9.88 -14.57
N GLY A 152 13.51 -8.72 -14.00
CA GLY A 152 12.58 -7.90 -13.23
C GLY A 152 11.34 -7.51 -14.03
N ASP A 153 11.48 -7.28 -15.34
CA ASP A 153 10.38 -6.87 -16.20
C ASP A 153 9.22 -7.88 -16.27
N VAL A 154 9.54 -9.17 -16.18
CA VAL A 154 8.51 -10.22 -16.11
C VAL A 154 7.62 -9.99 -14.88
N PHE A 155 8.22 -9.68 -13.76
CA PHE A 155 7.48 -9.42 -12.50
C PHE A 155 6.75 -8.09 -12.53
N PHE A 156 7.31 -7.05 -13.15
CA PHE A 156 6.63 -5.78 -13.33
C PHE A 156 5.39 -5.91 -14.24
N VAL A 157 5.46 -6.64 -15.33
CA VAL A 157 4.30 -6.94 -16.19
C VAL A 157 3.23 -7.72 -15.40
N VAL A 158 3.63 -8.71 -14.59
CA VAL A 158 2.72 -9.44 -13.69
C VAL A 158 2.07 -8.49 -12.69
N THR A 159 2.80 -7.49 -12.19
CA THR A 159 2.26 -6.45 -11.29
C THR A 159 1.09 -5.72 -11.93
N TYR A 160 1.29 -5.19 -13.14
CA TYR A 160 0.24 -4.45 -13.87
C TYR A 160 -0.99 -5.32 -14.14
N LEU A 161 -0.76 -6.57 -14.55
CA LEU A 161 -1.85 -7.53 -14.77
C LEU A 161 -2.69 -7.72 -13.51
N PHE A 162 -2.05 -8.01 -12.38
CA PHE A 162 -2.77 -8.28 -11.14
C PHE A 162 -3.37 -7.02 -10.50
N LEU A 163 -2.74 -5.86 -10.61
CA LEU A 163 -3.33 -4.58 -10.22
C LEU A 163 -4.59 -4.29 -11.06
N GLY A 164 -4.49 -4.43 -12.38
CA GLY A 164 -5.63 -4.27 -13.28
C GLY A 164 -6.79 -5.21 -12.92
N VAL A 165 -6.51 -6.51 -12.74
CA VAL A 165 -7.51 -7.49 -12.30
C VAL A 165 -8.12 -7.10 -10.96
N GLY A 166 -7.33 -6.74 -9.96
CA GLY A 166 -7.81 -6.33 -8.64
C GLY A 166 -8.73 -5.12 -8.71
N MET A 167 -8.36 -4.10 -9.49
CA MET A 167 -9.16 -2.89 -9.65
C MET A 167 -10.44 -3.15 -10.46
N ILE A 168 -10.39 -3.96 -11.52
CA ILE A 168 -11.57 -4.35 -12.29
C ILE A 168 -12.55 -5.14 -11.42
N LEU A 169 -12.07 -6.07 -10.60
CA LEU A 169 -12.90 -6.80 -9.64
C LEU A 169 -13.56 -5.85 -8.63
N ALA A 170 -12.85 -4.82 -8.18
CA ALA A 170 -13.42 -3.79 -7.31
C ALA A 170 -14.53 -3.00 -8.00
N VAL A 171 -14.33 -2.61 -9.25
CA VAL A 171 -15.35 -1.95 -10.10
C VAL A 171 -16.56 -2.86 -10.29
N ALA A 172 -16.33 -4.11 -10.71
CA ALA A 172 -17.39 -5.08 -11.01
C ALA A 172 -18.24 -5.44 -9.77
N SER A 173 -17.66 -5.37 -8.56
CA SER A 173 -18.38 -5.61 -7.31
C SER A 173 -19.39 -4.52 -6.94
N ARG A 174 -19.40 -3.39 -7.64
CA ARG A 174 -20.23 -2.22 -7.40
C ARG A 174 -21.01 -1.82 -8.65
N ARG A 175 -22.24 -1.36 -8.47
CA ARG A 175 -22.95 -0.69 -9.55
C ARG A 175 -22.34 0.70 -9.73
N LEU A 176 -21.63 0.89 -10.83
CA LEU A 176 -21.13 2.21 -11.21
C LEU A 176 -22.29 3.11 -11.55
N ASN A 177 -22.55 4.08 -10.70
CA ASN A 177 -23.57 5.11 -10.96
C ASN A 177 -22.87 6.48 -11.03
N LEU A 178 -21.99 6.62 -12.02
CA LEU A 178 -21.25 7.85 -12.25
C LEU A 178 -22.12 8.86 -13.00
N GLU A 179 -22.13 10.10 -12.54
CA GLU A 179 -22.75 11.22 -13.22
C GLU A 179 -21.99 11.60 -14.50
N LYS A 180 -22.65 12.27 -15.44
CA LYS A 180 -22.03 12.65 -16.72
C LYS A 180 -20.74 13.47 -16.55
N TRP A 181 -20.72 14.40 -15.59
CA TRP A 181 -19.52 15.21 -15.32
C TRP A 181 -18.36 14.36 -14.76
N GLN A 182 -18.64 13.30 -14.02
CA GLN A 182 -17.61 12.36 -13.52
C GLN A 182 -16.98 11.58 -14.66
N TRP A 183 -17.78 11.15 -15.64
CA TRP A 183 -17.27 10.54 -16.87
C TRP A 183 -16.41 11.52 -17.66
N MET A 184 -16.74 12.82 -17.69
CA MET A 184 -15.90 13.83 -18.32
C MET A 184 -14.53 13.94 -17.63
N ILE A 185 -14.47 13.85 -16.29
CA ILE A 185 -13.20 13.83 -15.56
C ILE A 185 -12.36 12.60 -15.92
N VAL A 186 -12.97 11.41 -15.96
CA VAL A 186 -12.27 10.17 -16.34
C VAL A 186 -11.69 10.30 -17.75
N LEU A 187 -12.49 10.79 -18.70
CA LEU A 187 -12.04 11.01 -20.08
C LEU A 187 -10.91 12.05 -20.17
N ALA A 188 -11.03 13.16 -19.43
CA ALA A 188 -10.00 14.21 -19.42
C ALA A 188 -8.67 13.69 -18.87
N ILE A 189 -8.70 12.94 -17.75
CA ILE A 189 -7.50 12.35 -17.15
C ILE A 189 -6.91 11.28 -18.07
N GLY A 190 -7.74 10.43 -18.65
CA GLY A 190 -7.30 9.42 -19.61
C GLY A 190 -6.66 10.04 -20.86
N ALA A 191 -7.28 11.08 -21.42
CA ALA A 191 -6.76 11.81 -22.58
C ALA A 191 -5.44 12.52 -22.25
N PHE A 192 -5.35 13.18 -21.09
CA PHE A 192 -4.12 13.84 -20.64
C PHE A 192 -3.00 12.81 -20.42
N GLY A 193 -3.28 11.70 -19.71
CA GLY A 193 -2.30 10.64 -19.49
C GLY A 193 -1.80 10.00 -20.79
N SER A 194 -2.72 9.75 -21.73
CA SER A 194 -2.36 9.21 -23.05
C SER A 194 -1.54 10.20 -23.87
N ALA A 195 -1.89 11.49 -23.85
CA ALA A 195 -1.14 12.53 -24.55
C ALA A 195 0.27 12.70 -24.00
N LEU A 196 0.41 12.70 -22.67
CA LEU A 196 1.72 12.78 -22.01
C LEU A 196 2.57 11.55 -22.35
N ALA A 197 2.01 10.36 -22.25
CA ALA A 197 2.69 9.12 -22.59
C ALA A 197 3.13 9.10 -24.08
N TRP A 198 2.26 9.59 -24.97
CA TRP A 198 2.59 9.69 -26.40
C TRP A 198 3.75 10.66 -26.66
N VAL A 199 3.76 11.84 -26.04
CA VAL A 199 4.86 12.82 -26.17
C VAL A 199 6.17 12.24 -25.66
N ILE A 200 6.16 11.54 -24.52
CA ILE A 200 7.35 10.94 -23.91
C ILE A 200 7.92 9.82 -24.79
N SER A 201 7.05 9.02 -25.42
CA SER A 201 7.47 7.88 -26.25
C SER A 201 8.01 8.29 -27.63
N HIS A 202 7.65 9.47 -28.13
CA HIS A 202 8.08 9.94 -29.44
C HIS A 202 9.36 10.77 -29.30
N GLN A 203 10.49 10.08 -29.37
CA GLN A 203 11.79 10.76 -29.44
C GLN A 203 11.95 11.57 -30.75
N PRO A 204 12.59 12.75 -30.70
CA PRO A 204 13.14 13.35 -31.91
C PRO A 204 14.16 12.38 -32.48
N GLN A 205 14.00 12.01 -33.76
CA GLN A 205 14.99 11.23 -34.47
C GLN A 205 16.30 12.05 -34.53
N GLY A 206 17.32 11.64 -33.78
CA GLY A 206 18.60 12.33 -33.71
C GLY A 206 19.40 12.17 -32.44
N ALA A 207 18.85 11.59 -31.38
CA ALA A 207 19.67 11.19 -30.26
C ALA A 207 20.48 9.95 -30.68
N ASP A 208 21.75 10.17 -31.01
CA ASP A 208 22.74 9.11 -31.26
C ASP A 208 22.78 8.24 -29.97
N LYS A 209 22.00 7.17 -29.96
CA LYS A 209 22.21 6.11 -28.98
C LYS A 209 23.57 5.56 -29.32
N VAL A 210 24.54 5.80 -28.43
CA VAL A 210 25.83 5.12 -28.48
C VAL A 210 25.48 3.64 -28.64
N SER A 211 25.85 3.07 -29.78
CA SER A 211 25.55 1.69 -30.15
C SER A 211 26.41 0.77 -29.29
N GLU A 212 26.04 0.60 -28.02
CA GLU A 212 26.42 -0.59 -27.29
C GLU A 212 25.84 -1.77 -28.09
N GLN A 213 26.63 -2.79 -28.34
CA GLN A 213 26.18 -3.99 -29.08
C GLN A 213 25.13 -4.73 -28.24
N VAL A 214 23.90 -4.22 -28.31
CA VAL A 214 22.76 -4.83 -27.60
C VAL A 214 22.36 -6.11 -28.36
N PRO A 215 22.16 -7.24 -27.68
CA PRO A 215 21.67 -8.45 -28.33
C PRO A 215 20.39 -8.20 -29.12
N SER A 216 20.26 -8.76 -30.31
CA SER A 216 19.12 -8.53 -31.21
C SER A 216 17.75 -8.86 -30.60
N TRP A 217 17.68 -9.79 -29.65
CA TRP A 217 16.44 -10.10 -28.93
C TRP A 217 16.01 -8.97 -28.00
N VAL A 218 16.94 -8.26 -27.36
CA VAL A 218 16.65 -7.10 -26.49
C VAL A 218 16.12 -5.95 -27.34
N GLU A 219 16.74 -5.69 -28.49
CA GLU A 219 16.32 -4.65 -29.43
C GLU A 219 14.87 -4.85 -29.91
N ASN A 220 14.46 -6.10 -30.09
CA ASN A 220 13.09 -6.43 -30.50
C ASN A 220 12.08 -6.39 -29.35
N ILE A 221 12.46 -6.76 -28.11
CA ILE A 221 11.55 -6.85 -26.96
C ILE A 221 11.38 -5.51 -26.25
N ALA A 222 12.42 -4.68 -26.17
CA ALA A 222 12.37 -3.42 -25.42
C ALA A 222 11.23 -2.47 -25.84
N PRO A 223 10.96 -2.22 -27.14
CA PRO A 223 9.85 -1.35 -27.55
C PRO A 223 8.48 -1.94 -27.22
N ILE A 224 8.36 -3.27 -27.28
CA ILE A 224 7.11 -3.96 -26.93
C ILE A 224 6.86 -3.81 -25.44
N LEU A 225 7.87 -4.00 -24.62
CA LEU A 225 7.81 -3.88 -23.17
C LEU A 225 7.47 -2.45 -22.74
N SER A 226 8.15 -1.46 -23.30
CA SER A 226 7.83 -0.04 -23.07
C SER A 226 6.37 0.29 -23.43
N THR A 227 5.88 -0.24 -24.57
CA THR A 227 4.48 -0.06 -24.96
C THR A 227 3.52 -0.71 -23.95
N ILE A 228 3.83 -1.91 -23.45
CA ILE A 228 3.03 -2.59 -22.42
C ILE A 228 2.96 -1.74 -21.16
N TYR A 229 4.07 -1.18 -20.68
CA TYR A 229 4.09 -0.32 -19.50
C TYR A 229 3.21 0.92 -19.69
N ILE A 230 3.44 1.67 -20.77
CA ILE A 230 2.71 2.89 -21.07
C ILE A 230 1.18 2.64 -21.14
N VAL A 231 0.77 1.59 -21.87
CA VAL A 231 -0.65 1.23 -21.99
C VAL A 231 -1.22 0.82 -20.62
N SER A 232 -0.48 0.04 -19.86
CA SER A 232 -0.91 -0.42 -18.53
C SER A 232 -1.06 0.74 -17.55
N ASP A 233 -0.14 1.70 -17.56
CA ASP A 233 -0.17 2.89 -16.72
C ASP A 233 -1.39 3.76 -17.02
N VAL A 234 -1.67 4.02 -18.29
CA VAL A 234 -2.84 4.79 -18.69
C VAL A 234 -4.13 4.06 -18.30
N LEU A 235 -4.21 2.74 -18.51
CA LEU A 235 -5.37 1.94 -18.11
C LEU A 235 -5.57 1.96 -16.59
N LEU A 236 -4.51 1.78 -15.80
CA LEU A 236 -4.58 1.88 -14.34
C LEU A 236 -5.05 3.26 -13.90
N LEU A 237 -4.54 4.32 -14.52
CA LEU A 237 -4.95 5.69 -14.23
C LEU A 237 -6.45 5.90 -14.49
N ILE A 238 -6.98 5.42 -15.61
CA ILE A 238 -8.40 5.49 -15.96
C ILE A 238 -9.25 4.68 -14.95
N ILE A 239 -8.89 3.43 -14.70
CA ILE A 239 -9.64 2.54 -13.78
C ILE A 239 -9.62 3.12 -12.36
N THR A 240 -8.47 3.60 -11.91
CA THR A 240 -8.30 4.15 -10.57
C THR A 240 -9.08 5.45 -10.37
N THR A 241 -9.10 6.33 -11.37
CA THR A 241 -9.93 7.54 -11.36
C THR A 241 -11.41 7.18 -11.31
N THR A 242 -11.83 6.18 -12.07
CA THR A 242 -13.21 5.67 -12.05
C THR A 242 -13.57 5.14 -10.66
N LEU A 243 -12.69 4.36 -10.03
CA LEU A 243 -12.89 3.86 -8.66
C LEU A 243 -12.94 4.99 -7.63
N LEU A 244 -12.04 5.96 -7.74
CA LEU A 244 -12.02 7.12 -6.86
C LEU A 244 -13.36 7.86 -6.86
N LEU A 245 -13.91 8.11 -8.02
CA LEU A 245 -15.19 8.79 -8.19
C LEU A 245 -16.37 7.91 -7.73
N ALA A 246 -16.34 6.61 -8.03
CA ALA A 246 -17.39 5.67 -7.63
C ALA A 246 -17.45 5.46 -6.11
N PHE A 247 -16.33 5.52 -5.42
CA PHE A 247 -16.26 5.38 -3.96
C PHE A 247 -16.33 6.72 -3.19
N TRP A 248 -16.52 7.84 -3.89
CA TRP A 248 -16.57 9.17 -3.27
C TRP A 248 -17.74 9.27 -2.26
N GLY A 249 -17.42 9.58 -1.00
CA GLY A 249 -18.40 9.72 0.07
C GLY A 249 -18.78 8.43 0.82
N GLY A 250 -18.30 7.25 0.40
CA GLY A 250 -18.53 5.99 1.11
C GLY A 250 -17.60 5.76 2.32
N ARG A 251 -17.91 4.77 3.17
CA ARG A 251 -17.10 4.42 4.36
C ARG A 251 -15.70 3.93 4.04
N VAL A 252 -15.51 3.28 2.91
CA VAL A 252 -14.20 2.82 2.39
C VAL A 252 -13.56 3.84 1.46
N SER A 253 -14.16 5.02 1.34
CA SER A 253 -13.69 6.10 0.47
C SER A 253 -12.24 6.48 0.74
N LEU A 254 -11.81 6.53 2.01
CA LEU A 254 -10.43 6.88 2.36
C LEU A 254 -9.43 5.81 1.90
N SER A 255 -9.76 4.50 2.05
CA SER A 255 -8.95 3.41 1.51
C SER A 255 -8.74 3.55 0.00
N TRP A 256 -9.84 3.76 -0.75
CA TRP A 256 -9.77 3.87 -2.21
C TRP A 256 -9.14 5.18 -2.70
N ARG A 257 -9.20 6.25 -1.90
CA ARG A 257 -8.41 7.47 -2.18
C ARG A 257 -6.91 7.20 -2.07
N MET A 258 -6.48 6.40 -1.09
CA MET A 258 -5.06 6.00 -0.98
C MET A 258 -4.65 5.11 -2.16
N ILE A 259 -5.48 4.15 -2.56
CA ILE A 259 -5.23 3.32 -3.74
C ILE A 259 -5.14 4.18 -5.02
N ALA A 260 -6.03 5.17 -5.16
CA ALA A 260 -5.99 6.10 -6.29
C ALA A 260 -4.70 6.93 -6.30
N ALA A 261 -4.33 7.48 -5.15
CA ALA A 261 -3.08 8.23 -5.01
C ALA A 261 -1.86 7.33 -5.26
N ALA A 262 -1.91 6.04 -4.85
CA ALA A 262 -0.85 5.07 -5.11
C ALA A 262 -0.65 4.82 -6.62
N ALA A 263 -1.73 4.55 -7.35
CA ALA A 263 -1.64 4.33 -8.80
C ALA A 263 -1.22 5.61 -9.55
N PHE A 264 -1.67 6.78 -9.10
CA PHE A 264 -1.21 8.05 -9.66
C PHE A 264 0.28 8.29 -9.38
N SER A 265 0.75 7.93 -8.19
CA SER A 265 2.16 7.99 -7.82
C SER A 265 3.01 7.05 -8.71
N LEU A 266 2.53 5.82 -8.92
CA LEU A 266 3.17 4.87 -9.82
C LEU A 266 3.28 5.45 -11.23
N TYR A 267 2.19 5.97 -11.78
CA TYR A 267 2.17 6.62 -13.09
C TYR A 267 3.19 7.77 -13.21
N ILE A 268 3.34 8.62 -12.18
CA ILE A 268 4.33 9.70 -12.20
C ILE A 268 5.75 9.14 -12.31
N ALA A 269 6.08 8.14 -11.49
CA ALA A 269 7.42 7.55 -11.47
C ALA A 269 7.75 6.86 -12.81
N ASP A 270 6.79 6.10 -13.35
CA ASP A 270 6.98 5.37 -14.60
C ASP A 270 7.09 6.32 -15.81
N MET A 271 6.28 7.38 -15.86
CA MET A 271 6.41 8.41 -16.88
C MET A 271 7.73 9.19 -16.77
N TRP A 272 8.19 9.45 -15.55
CA TRP A 272 9.52 10.03 -15.35
C TRP A 272 10.61 9.10 -15.84
N PHE A 273 10.58 7.83 -15.47
CA PHE A 273 11.57 6.84 -15.91
C PHE A 273 11.61 6.69 -17.43
N GLN A 274 10.43 6.60 -18.07
CA GLN A 274 10.33 6.58 -19.53
C GLN A 274 10.89 7.86 -20.18
N TYR A 275 10.60 9.02 -19.59
CA TYR A 275 11.17 10.28 -20.06
C TYR A 275 12.69 10.27 -19.90
N ALA A 276 13.19 9.94 -18.72
CA ALA A 276 14.59 10.03 -18.39
C ALA A 276 15.44 9.07 -19.23
N THR A 277 15.01 7.83 -19.39
CA THR A 277 15.69 6.82 -20.21
C THR A 277 15.69 7.16 -21.71
N ASN A 278 14.70 7.90 -22.18
CA ASN A 278 14.57 8.27 -23.59
C ASN A 278 15.24 9.59 -23.93
N TRP A 279 15.23 10.58 -23.02
CA TRP A 279 15.59 11.96 -23.33
C TRP A 279 16.85 12.49 -22.60
N ILE A 280 17.25 11.84 -21.50
CA ILE A 280 18.42 12.27 -20.73
C ILE A 280 19.63 11.41 -21.10
N PRO A 281 20.68 11.98 -21.70
CA PRO A 281 21.91 11.25 -21.95
C PRO A 281 22.56 10.74 -20.67
N ASN A 282 23.02 9.50 -20.65
CA ASN A 282 23.68 8.87 -19.48
C ASN A 282 22.81 8.94 -18.21
N TYR A 283 21.48 8.74 -18.38
CA TYR A 283 20.57 8.64 -17.26
C TYR A 283 20.97 7.46 -16.36
N GLN A 284 20.85 7.65 -15.07
CA GLN A 284 21.08 6.63 -14.03
C GLN A 284 19.94 6.66 -13.01
N SER A 285 19.52 5.49 -12.56
CA SER A 285 18.51 5.35 -11.51
C SER A 285 18.91 6.07 -10.21
N GLY A 286 17.93 6.55 -9.47
CA GLY A 286 18.10 7.28 -8.24
C GLY A 286 17.76 8.76 -8.32
N GLU A 287 17.14 9.22 -9.41
CA GLU A 287 16.66 10.60 -9.53
C GLU A 287 15.47 10.86 -8.60
N ILE A 288 15.31 12.12 -8.20
CA ILE A 288 14.35 12.51 -7.14
C ILE A 288 12.90 12.11 -7.43
N LEU A 289 12.47 12.09 -8.69
CA LEU A 289 11.09 11.72 -9.03
C LEU A 289 10.83 10.21 -8.93
N GLU A 290 11.86 9.39 -8.81
CA GLU A 290 11.72 7.96 -8.55
C GLU A 290 11.24 7.65 -7.12
N VAL A 291 11.30 8.63 -6.20
CA VAL A 291 10.68 8.50 -4.88
C VAL A 291 9.18 8.21 -4.97
N PHE A 292 8.53 8.54 -6.08
CA PHE A 292 7.12 8.24 -6.29
C PHE A 292 6.85 6.73 -6.40
N TRP A 293 7.83 5.88 -6.74
CA TRP A 293 7.70 4.42 -6.59
C TRP A 293 7.53 4.04 -5.13
N VAL A 294 8.40 4.55 -4.25
CA VAL A 294 8.27 4.31 -2.80
C VAL A 294 6.92 4.80 -2.27
N MET A 295 6.51 6.03 -2.68
CA MET A 295 5.21 6.60 -2.30
C MET A 295 4.05 5.72 -2.74
N SER A 296 4.11 5.15 -3.94
CA SER A 296 3.11 4.22 -4.45
C SER A 296 2.96 3.00 -3.53
N GLY A 297 4.05 2.29 -3.22
CA GLY A 297 4.03 1.15 -2.32
C GLY A 297 3.47 1.50 -0.94
N VAL A 298 3.90 2.62 -0.35
CA VAL A 298 3.40 3.13 0.93
C VAL A 298 1.89 3.38 0.88
N LEU A 299 1.39 4.04 -0.15
CA LEU A 299 -0.02 4.39 -0.30
C LEU A 299 -0.90 3.16 -0.53
N PHE A 300 -0.43 2.14 -1.28
CA PHE A 300 -1.11 0.84 -1.38
C PHE A 300 -1.23 0.17 0.00
N GLY A 301 -0.16 0.17 0.78
CA GLY A 301 -0.14 -0.36 2.15
C GLY A 301 -1.11 0.38 3.08
N MET A 302 -1.12 1.72 3.03
CA MET A 302 -2.07 2.54 3.80
C MET A 302 -3.52 2.26 3.39
N GLY A 303 -3.80 2.14 2.10
CA GLY A 303 -5.12 1.77 1.59
C GLY A 303 -5.58 0.43 2.15
N ALA A 304 -4.70 -0.57 2.15
CA ALA A 304 -5.00 -1.88 2.72
C ALA A 304 -5.26 -1.83 4.23
N ALA A 305 -4.49 -1.03 4.99
CA ALA A 305 -4.68 -0.87 6.42
C ALA A 305 -6.01 -0.19 6.77
N LEU A 306 -6.39 0.85 6.03
CA LEU A 306 -7.65 1.57 6.20
C LEU A 306 -8.88 0.72 5.86
N GLU A 307 -8.80 -0.08 4.80
CA GLU A 307 -9.88 -1.03 4.45
C GLU A 307 -10.11 -2.05 5.55
N TYR A 308 -9.03 -2.58 6.13
CA TYR A 308 -9.12 -3.54 7.24
C TYR A 308 -9.86 -2.94 8.43
N ASP A 309 -9.51 -1.73 8.86
CA ASP A 309 -10.14 -1.05 9.98
C ASP A 309 -11.62 -0.73 9.72
N ALA A 310 -11.93 -0.20 8.53
CA ALA A 310 -13.30 0.08 8.12
C ALA A 310 -14.18 -1.18 8.11
N SER A 311 -13.62 -2.31 7.71
CA SER A 311 -14.30 -3.60 7.66
C SER A 311 -14.57 -4.17 9.05
N LEU A 312 -13.60 -4.11 9.97
CA LEU A 312 -13.74 -4.56 11.35
C LEU A 312 -14.76 -3.71 12.12
N SER A 313 -14.72 -2.41 11.97
CA SER A 313 -15.65 -1.50 12.66
C SER A 313 -17.11 -1.73 12.22
N ARG A 314 -17.34 -2.15 10.98
CA ARG A 314 -18.67 -2.56 10.50
C ARG A 314 -19.15 -3.83 11.18
N SER A 315 -18.29 -4.84 11.29
CA SER A 315 -18.62 -6.14 11.90
C SER A 315 -19.01 -6.00 13.37
N ARG A 316 -18.28 -5.18 14.13
CA ARG A 316 -18.59 -4.91 15.55
C ARG A 316 -19.97 -4.27 15.74
N ARG A 317 -20.38 -3.33 14.87
CA ARG A 317 -21.70 -2.67 14.93
C ARG A 317 -22.86 -3.62 14.60
N THR A 318 -22.66 -4.51 13.63
CA THR A 318 -23.71 -5.49 13.25
C THR A 318 -23.82 -6.62 14.25
N GLY A 319 -22.74 -7.07 14.90
CA GLY A 319 -22.74 -8.07 15.95
C GLY A 319 -23.38 -7.60 17.26
N GLY A 320 -23.20 -6.32 17.63
CA GLY A 320 -23.85 -5.71 18.81
C GLY A 320 -25.36 -5.60 18.68
N ARG A 321 -25.88 -5.35 17.46
CA ARG A 321 -27.33 -5.19 17.20
C ARG A 321 -28.10 -6.52 17.20
N LYS A 322 -27.42 -7.66 17.09
CA LYS A 322 -28.04 -8.99 17.17
C LYS A 322 -28.14 -9.53 18.59
N ARG A 323 -27.53 -8.85 19.58
CA ARG A 323 -27.53 -9.25 20.98
C ARG A 323 -28.40 -8.34 21.88
N ALA A 324 -28.93 -7.28 21.33
CA ALA A 324 -29.97 -6.42 21.93
C ALA A 324 -31.34 -6.71 21.31
#